data_62a076bbb3178946f4868512d9cfc36d
#
_entry.id   62a076bbb3178946f4868512d9cfc36d
#
_cell.length_a   1.000
_cell.length_b   1.000
_cell.length_c   1.000
_cell.angle_alpha   90.00
_cell.angle_beta   90.00
_cell.angle_gamma   90.00
#
_symmetry.space_group_name_H-M   'P 1'
#
loop_
_entity.id
_entity.type
_entity.pdbx_description
1 polymer ?
#
loop_
_entity_poly.entity_id
_entity_poly.type
_entity_poly.pdbx_seq_one_letter_code
_entity_poly.pdbx_strand_id
1 'polypeptide(L)'
;MRTGSNSRQLELRPHECVEIFLISGSPEERGEYAEDVLKNQSARIILCSIQYVQHATETIDFIKREDFRTYIQWLNPGHNDVKTQYWDYLGLISRLMSIGATVSIRSGQGNPTGRVQELREFIYGWAVFRNLIVSC
;
A
#
# COMPACT_ATOMS: atom_id res chain seq x y z
N MET A 1 -9.62 -3.78 17.16
CA MET A 1 -8.26 -4.11 17.59
C MET A 1 -7.38 -4.43 16.39
N ARG A 2 -6.21 -3.87 16.34
CA ARG A 2 -5.29 -4.18 15.26
C ARG A 2 -4.66 -5.55 15.44
N THR A 3 -4.56 -6.28 14.34
CA THR A 3 -4.00 -7.64 14.38
C THR A 3 -2.48 -7.67 14.31
N GLY A 4 -1.84 -6.52 14.08
CA GLY A 4 -0.40 -6.45 13.91
C GLY A 4 0.03 -6.70 12.49
N SER A 5 1.28 -7.10 12.34
CA SER A 5 1.91 -7.32 11.03
C SER A 5 2.24 -8.80 10.87
N ASN A 6 1.90 -9.37 9.72
CA ASN A 6 2.17 -10.80 9.48
C ASN A 6 2.19 -11.14 8.00
N SER A 7 2.77 -12.29 7.70
CA SER A 7 2.72 -12.87 6.36
C SER A 7 1.38 -13.54 6.14
N ARG A 8 0.84 -13.38 4.93
CA ARG A 8 -0.40 -14.00 4.51
C ARG A 8 -0.31 -14.46 3.08
N GLN A 9 -1.12 -15.46 2.75
CA GLN A 9 -1.31 -15.88 1.38
C GLN A 9 -2.54 -15.17 0.84
N LEU A 10 -2.38 -14.49 -0.29
CA LEU A 10 -3.46 -13.76 -0.95
C LEU A 10 -3.82 -14.48 -2.25
N GLU A 11 -5.07 -14.94 -2.34
CA GLU A 11 -5.59 -15.49 -3.60
C GLU A 11 -5.99 -14.35 -4.52
N LEU A 12 -5.33 -14.27 -5.66
CA LEU A 12 -5.57 -13.20 -6.64
C LEU A 12 -6.55 -13.64 -7.74
N ARG A 13 -6.45 -14.90 -8.13
CA ARG A 13 -7.36 -15.58 -9.06
C ARG A 13 -7.55 -17.01 -8.56
N PRO A 14 -8.55 -17.75 -9.02
CA PRO A 14 -8.78 -19.11 -8.55
C PRO A 14 -7.50 -19.95 -8.61
N HIS A 15 -7.06 -20.45 -7.48
CA HIS A 15 -5.86 -21.28 -7.30
C HIS A 15 -4.54 -20.60 -7.62
N GLU A 16 -4.53 -19.27 -7.78
CA GLU A 16 -3.32 -18.49 -8.00
C GLU A 16 -3.12 -17.53 -6.84
N CYS A 17 -2.12 -17.81 -6.03
CA CYS A 17 -1.87 -17.10 -4.80
C CYS A 17 -0.47 -16.49 -4.78
N VAL A 18 -0.28 -15.53 -3.90
CA VAL A 18 1.01 -14.91 -3.65
C VAL A 18 1.17 -14.67 -2.16
N GLU A 19 2.39 -14.80 -1.67
CA GLU A 19 2.70 -14.45 -0.30
C GLU A 19 2.88 -12.94 -0.19
N ILE A 20 2.18 -12.33 0.76
CA ILE A 20 2.33 -10.90 1.06
C ILE A 20 2.64 -10.72 2.53
N PHE A 21 3.25 -9.60 2.87
CA PHE A 21 3.37 -9.15 4.24
C PHE A 21 2.39 -8.00 4.46
N LEU A 22 1.45 -8.21 5.37
CA LEU A 22 0.40 -7.23 5.66
C LEU A 22 0.75 -6.48 6.93
N ILE A 23 0.83 -5.15 6.83
CA ILE A 23 0.94 -4.28 7.98
C ILE A 23 -0.46 -3.75 8.28
N SER A 24 -1.03 -4.17 9.41
CA SER A 24 -2.37 -3.75 9.82
C SER A 24 -2.31 -2.35 10.44
N GLY A 25 -3.01 -1.41 9.82
CA GLY A 25 -2.91 0.00 10.15
C GLY A 25 -1.68 0.63 9.51
N SER A 26 -1.58 1.94 9.58
CA SER A 26 -0.41 2.63 9.06
C SER A 26 0.72 2.68 10.08
N PRO A 27 2.00 2.76 9.66
CA PRO A 27 3.10 2.98 10.59
C PRO A 27 2.89 4.23 11.43
N GLU A 28 2.35 5.28 10.85
CA GLU A 28 2.09 6.55 11.52
C GLU A 28 1.09 6.40 12.67
N GLU A 29 -0.02 5.65 12.44
CA GLU A 29 -1.00 5.37 13.48
C GLU A 29 -0.45 4.54 14.61
N ARG A 30 0.47 3.62 14.29
CA ARG A 30 1.05 2.70 15.26
C ARG A 30 2.19 3.33 16.04
N GLY A 31 2.70 4.47 15.58
CA GLY A 31 3.89 5.08 16.15
C GLY A 31 5.14 4.28 15.91
N GLU A 32 5.17 3.49 14.83
CA GLU A 32 6.30 2.62 14.47
C GLU A 32 6.86 3.05 13.11
N TYR A 33 8.15 2.82 12.89
CA TYR A 33 8.75 2.99 11.58
C TYR A 33 8.54 1.73 10.74
N ALA A 34 8.22 1.91 9.47
CA ALA A 34 8.05 0.79 8.54
C ALA A 34 9.31 -0.09 8.51
N GLU A 35 10.48 0.52 8.56
CA GLU A 35 11.75 -0.19 8.59
C GLU A 35 11.82 -1.21 9.74
N ASP A 36 11.41 -0.81 10.94
CA ASP A 36 11.45 -1.69 12.10
C ASP A 36 10.45 -2.83 11.99
N VAL A 37 9.26 -2.54 11.45
CA VAL A 37 8.22 -3.56 11.25
C VAL A 37 8.65 -4.60 10.24
N LEU A 38 9.40 -4.21 9.21
CA LEU A 38 9.79 -5.09 8.11
C LEU A 38 11.14 -5.77 8.30
N LYS A 39 11.81 -5.50 9.40
CA LYS A 39 13.18 -5.88 9.68
C LYS A 39 13.48 -7.38 9.54
N ASN A 40 12.56 -8.25 9.94
CA ASN A 40 12.78 -9.68 10.00
C ASN A 40 11.87 -10.50 9.08
N GLN A 41 11.25 -9.86 8.10
CA GLN A 41 10.36 -10.57 7.19
C GLN A 41 11.01 -10.74 5.80
N SER A 42 10.59 -11.74 5.05
CA SER A 42 11.16 -12.11 3.75
C SER A 42 10.20 -11.99 2.58
N ALA A 43 8.95 -11.57 2.81
CA ALA A 43 7.97 -11.43 1.72
C ALA A 43 8.42 -10.35 0.74
N ARG A 44 8.16 -10.60 -0.53
CA ARG A 44 8.54 -9.72 -1.65
C ARG A 44 7.50 -8.64 -1.91
N ILE A 45 6.30 -8.81 -1.40
CA ILE A 45 5.18 -7.89 -1.59
C ILE A 45 4.70 -7.45 -0.22
N ILE A 46 4.61 -6.14 -0.05
CA ILE A 46 4.19 -5.52 1.21
C ILE A 46 2.94 -4.70 0.93
N LEU A 47 1.92 -4.90 1.75
CA LEU A 47 0.67 -4.16 1.68
C LEU A 47 0.47 -3.41 2.98
N CYS A 48 0.37 -2.08 2.92
CA CYS A 48 0.14 -1.27 4.10
C CYS A 48 -0.62 0.01 3.78
N SER A 49 -1.20 0.62 4.80
CA SER A 49 -1.77 1.95 4.72
C SER A 49 -0.73 2.99 5.11
N ILE A 50 -0.86 4.19 4.56
CA ILE A 50 -0.09 5.37 4.96
C ILE A 50 -1.09 6.48 5.22
N GLN A 51 -0.95 7.16 6.35
CA GLN A 51 -1.77 8.33 6.63
C GLN A 51 -1.23 9.56 5.91
N TYR A 52 -2.15 10.44 5.52
CA TYR A 52 -1.77 11.71 4.91
C TYR A 52 -1.43 12.73 6.00
N VAL A 53 -0.25 12.58 6.58
CA VAL A 53 0.29 13.46 7.63
C VAL A 53 1.75 13.74 7.35
N GLN A 54 2.29 14.84 7.88
CA GLN A 54 3.68 15.22 7.65
C GLN A 54 4.67 14.12 8.04
N HIS A 55 4.37 13.39 9.10
CA HIS A 55 5.21 12.31 9.60
C HIS A 55 5.36 11.13 8.60
N ALA A 56 4.45 11.02 7.64
CA ALA A 56 4.52 9.98 6.63
C ALA A 56 5.76 10.10 5.71
N THR A 57 6.45 11.24 5.74
CA THR A 57 7.70 11.41 4.99
C THR A 57 8.75 10.36 5.36
N GLU A 58 8.75 9.88 6.59
CA GLU A 58 9.68 8.84 7.03
C GLU A 58 9.43 7.52 6.31
N THR A 59 8.15 7.15 6.15
CA THR A 59 7.78 5.95 5.39
C THR A 59 8.16 6.10 3.91
N ILE A 60 7.94 7.28 3.34
CA ILE A 60 8.30 7.56 1.95
C ILE A 60 9.81 7.49 1.75
N ASP A 61 10.58 8.05 2.66
CA ASP A 61 12.04 8.00 2.60
C ASP A 61 12.56 6.56 2.68
N PHE A 62 11.92 5.73 3.50
CA PHE A 62 12.23 4.31 3.58
C PHE A 62 11.95 3.61 2.24
N ILE A 63 10.80 3.86 1.63
CA ILE A 63 10.44 3.31 0.32
C ILE A 63 11.50 3.68 -0.72
N LYS A 64 11.92 4.93 -0.74
CA LYS A 64 12.95 5.42 -1.66
C LYS A 64 14.29 4.71 -1.43
N ARG A 65 14.72 4.63 -0.18
CA ARG A 65 16.02 4.05 0.18
C ARG A 65 16.11 2.58 -0.20
N GLU A 66 15.01 1.84 -0.02
CA GLU A 66 14.97 0.41 -0.32
C GLU A 66 14.55 0.12 -1.77
N ASP A 67 14.29 1.15 -2.55
CA ASP A 67 13.96 1.06 -3.98
C ASP A 67 12.79 0.14 -4.29
N PHE A 68 11.72 0.22 -3.50
CA PHE A 68 10.51 -0.56 -3.75
C PHE A 68 9.80 -0.10 -5.01
N ARG A 69 9.33 -1.07 -5.81
CA ARG A 69 8.33 -0.80 -6.84
C ARG A 69 7.03 -0.48 -6.12
N THR A 70 6.49 0.72 -6.28
CA THR A 70 5.43 1.23 -5.42
C THR A 70 4.18 1.60 -6.22
N TYR A 71 3.04 1.10 -5.73
CA TYR A 71 1.72 1.49 -6.21
C TYR A 71 0.94 2.08 -5.05
N ILE A 72 0.38 3.27 -5.26
CA ILE A 72 -0.37 3.99 -4.23
C ILE A 72 -1.78 4.27 -4.75
N GLN A 73 -2.78 3.94 -3.94
CA GLN A 73 -4.11 4.52 -4.12
C GLN A 73 -4.30 5.63 -3.10
N TRP A 74 -4.47 6.84 -3.58
CA TRP A 74 -4.81 7.96 -2.73
C TRP A 74 -6.33 8.06 -2.66
N LEU A 75 -6.90 7.76 -1.50
CA LEU A 75 -8.33 7.88 -1.27
C LEU A 75 -8.66 9.35 -1.02
N ASN A 76 -9.21 9.98 -2.03
CA ASN A 76 -9.46 11.43 -2.03
C ASN A 76 -10.79 11.71 -2.75
N PRO A 77 -11.89 11.94 -2.03
CA PRO A 77 -11.99 12.02 -0.58
C PRO A 77 -11.81 10.65 0.12
N GLY A 78 -11.40 10.70 1.38
CA GLY A 78 -11.32 9.51 2.21
C GLY A 78 -12.69 9.05 2.67
N HIS A 79 -12.74 7.88 3.32
CA HIS A 79 -14.00 7.24 3.70
C HIS A 79 -14.90 8.14 4.57
N ASN A 80 -14.32 8.86 5.52
CA ASN A 80 -15.05 9.70 6.47
C ASN A 80 -15.03 11.18 6.12
N ASP A 81 -14.49 11.54 4.95
CA ASP A 81 -14.37 12.94 4.56
C ASP A 81 -15.72 13.49 4.06
N VAL A 82 -15.89 14.81 4.22
CA VAL A 82 -16.94 15.54 3.52
C VAL A 82 -16.61 15.47 2.02
N LYS A 83 -17.62 15.54 1.16
CA LYS A 83 -17.52 15.32 -0.31
C LYS A 83 -16.64 16.34 -1.05
N THR A 84 -15.48 16.65 -0.53
CA THR A 84 -14.55 17.60 -1.13
C THR A 84 -13.21 16.92 -1.31
N GLN A 85 -12.68 16.95 -2.50
CA GLN A 85 -11.34 16.49 -2.75
C GLN A 85 -10.34 17.47 -2.13
N TYR A 86 -9.23 16.93 -1.63
CA TYR A 86 -8.13 17.71 -1.11
C TYR A 86 -7.02 17.74 -2.15
N TRP A 87 -6.30 18.84 -2.22
CA TRP A 87 -5.09 18.87 -3.02
C TRP A 87 -3.90 18.47 -2.16
N ASP A 88 -2.78 18.18 -2.79
CA ASP A 88 -1.59 17.64 -2.11
C ASP A 88 -0.82 18.75 -1.36
N TYR A 89 -1.44 19.30 -0.31
CA TYR A 89 -0.88 20.43 0.41
C TYR A 89 0.37 20.10 1.25
N LEU A 90 0.58 18.81 1.56
CA LEU A 90 1.80 18.36 2.23
C LEU A 90 2.89 17.93 1.26
N GLY A 91 2.59 17.86 -0.02
CA GLY A 91 3.53 17.43 -1.04
C GLY A 91 3.89 15.94 -0.99
N LEU A 92 3.14 15.12 -0.29
CA LEU A 92 3.43 13.70 -0.13
C LEU A 92 3.25 12.93 -1.43
N ILE A 93 2.20 13.22 -2.18
CA ILE A 93 1.93 12.56 -3.45
C ILE A 93 2.96 12.98 -4.49
N SER A 94 3.30 14.26 -4.52
CA SER A 94 4.37 14.77 -5.38
C SER A 94 5.70 14.09 -5.08
N ARG A 95 6.02 13.88 -3.81
CA ARG A 95 7.23 13.19 -3.37
C ARG A 95 7.22 11.73 -3.83
N LEU A 96 6.11 11.03 -3.68
CA LEU A 96 5.95 9.65 -4.15
C LEU A 96 6.12 9.54 -5.67
N MET A 97 5.54 10.47 -6.41
CA MET A 97 5.68 10.50 -7.86
C MET A 97 7.12 10.75 -8.27
N SER A 98 7.84 11.58 -7.54
CA SER A 98 9.24 11.90 -7.83
C SER A 98 10.18 10.71 -7.66
N ILE A 99 9.81 9.72 -6.85
CA ILE A 99 10.58 8.48 -6.69
C ILE A 99 10.05 7.34 -7.56
N GLY A 100 9.18 7.64 -8.50
CA GLY A 100 8.71 6.66 -9.48
C GLY A 100 7.49 5.85 -9.07
N ALA A 101 6.80 6.21 -7.99
CA ALA A 101 5.58 5.51 -7.61
C ALA A 101 4.47 5.75 -8.63
N THR A 102 3.67 4.71 -8.86
CA THR A 102 2.42 4.84 -9.60
C THR A 102 1.33 5.27 -8.64
N VAL A 103 0.65 6.36 -8.93
CA VAL A 103 -0.39 6.91 -8.06
C VAL A 103 -1.72 6.94 -8.78
N SER A 104 -2.74 6.38 -8.15
CA SER A 104 -4.13 6.48 -8.60
C SER A 104 -4.93 7.21 -7.53
N ILE A 105 -5.77 8.17 -7.96
CA ILE A 105 -6.66 8.89 -7.06
C ILE A 105 -8.04 8.28 -7.19
N ARG A 106 -8.60 7.83 -6.07
CA ARG A 106 -9.91 7.18 -6.04
C ARG A 106 -10.71 7.69 -4.86
N SER A 107 -12.04 7.70 -5.00
CA SER A 107 -12.89 8.00 -3.86
C SER A 107 -12.83 6.87 -2.84
N GLY A 108 -12.62 7.22 -1.60
CA GLY A 108 -12.70 6.28 -0.47
C GLY A 108 -14.12 6.03 -0.01
N GLN A 109 -15.11 6.69 -0.64
CA GLN A 109 -16.53 6.57 -0.31
C GLN A 109 -17.22 5.59 -1.24
N GLY A 110 -18.35 5.07 -0.80
CA GLY A 110 -19.13 4.13 -1.59
C GLY A 110 -18.52 2.73 -1.63
N ASN A 111 -18.89 1.98 -2.67
CA ASN A 111 -18.48 0.58 -2.80
C ASN A 111 -16.99 0.47 -3.17
N PRO A 112 -16.18 -0.23 -2.36
CA PRO A 112 -14.74 -0.34 -2.61
C PRO A 112 -14.34 -1.37 -3.67
N THR A 113 -15.27 -2.12 -4.24
CA THR A 113 -14.97 -3.26 -5.10
C THR A 113 -14.04 -2.89 -6.27
N GLY A 114 -14.32 -1.77 -6.94
CA GLY A 114 -13.52 -1.36 -8.10
C GLY A 114 -12.08 -1.03 -7.75
N ARG A 115 -11.85 -0.25 -6.70
CA ARG A 115 -10.49 0.12 -6.31
C ARG A 115 -9.70 -1.03 -5.70
N VAL A 116 -10.39 -1.95 -5.02
CA VAL A 116 -9.75 -3.17 -4.51
C VAL A 116 -9.32 -4.06 -5.67
N GLN A 117 -10.17 -4.18 -6.69
CA GLN A 117 -9.82 -4.96 -7.89
C GLN A 117 -8.61 -4.37 -8.61
N GLU A 118 -8.49 -3.06 -8.69
CA GLU A 118 -7.30 -2.41 -9.28
C GLU A 118 -6.02 -2.80 -8.54
N LEU A 119 -6.06 -2.81 -7.20
CA LEU A 119 -4.92 -3.26 -6.40
C LEU A 119 -4.56 -4.72 -6.69
N ARG A 120 -5.56 -5.58 -6.73
CA ARG A 120 -5.36 -7.01 -7.00
C ARG A 120 -4.75 -7.24 -8.38
N GLU A 121 -5.22 -6.52 -9.38
CA GLU A 121 -4.68 -6.64 -10.74
C GLU A 121 -3.25 -6.14 -10.83
N PHE A 122 -2.92 -5.05 -10.13
CA PHE A 122 -1.54 -4.57 -10.08
C PHE A 122 -0.62 -5.61 -9.43
N ILE A 123 -1.03 -6.16 -8.30
CA ILE A 123 -0.27 -7.20 -7.60
C ILE A 123 -0.10 -8.43 -8.49
N TYR A 124 -1.18 -8.85 -9.15
CA TYR A 124 -1.14 -10.02 -10.03
C TYR A 124 -0.15 -9.84 -11.17
N GLY A 125 -0.24 -8.72 -11.88
CA GLY A 125 0.67 -8.42 -13.00
C GLY A 125 2.13 -8.43 -12.59
N TRP A 126 2.44 -7.79 -11.45
CA TRP A 126 3.80 -7.77 -10.94
C TRP A 126 4.26 -9.15 -10.49
N ALA A 127 3.40 -9.89 -9.80
CA ALA A 127 3.73 -11.24 -9.30
C ALA A 127 3.98 -12.22 -10.44
N VAL A 128 3.19 -12.15 -11.51
CA VAL A 128 3.41 -12.96 -12.71
C VAL A 128 4.77 -12.61 -13.34
N PHE A 129 5.04 -11.32 -13.49
CA PHE A 129 6.30 -10.85 -14.07
C PHE A 129 7.51 -11.33 -13.26
N ARG A 130 7.40 -11.37 -11.95
CA ARG A 130 8.47 -11.78 -11.04
C ARG A 130 8.44 -13.26 -10.69
N ASN A 131 7.52 -14.01 -11.28
CA ASN A 131 7.38 -15.46 -11.06
C ASN A 131 7.13 -15.81 -9.58
N LEU A 132 6.24 -15.07 -8.95
CA LEU A 132 5.92 -15.23 -7.53
C LEU A 132 4.58 -15.93 -7.27
N ILE A 133 3.81 -16.25 -8.32
CA ILE A 133 2.54 -16.92 -8.18
C ILE A 133 2.77 -18.37 -7.76
N VAL A 134 2.02 -18.80 -6.75
CA VAL A 134 2.04 -20.17 -6.27
C VAL A 134 0.63 -20.77 -6.33
N SER A 135 0.57 -22.08 -6.42
CA SER A 135 -0.70 -22.82 -6.39
C SER A 135 -1.27 -22.84 -4.98
N CYS A 136 -2.57 -22.68 -4.87
CA CYS A 136 -3.22 -22.72 -3.55
C CYS A 136 -4.61 -23.36 -3.56
#